data_e951876ab61aabd9f8d0ed32d0c74d16
#
_entry.id   e951876ab61aabd9f8d0ed32d0c74d16
#
_cell.length_a   1.000
_cell.length_b   1.000
_cell.length_c   1.000
_cell.angle_alpha   90.00
_cell.angle_beta   90.00
_cell.angle_gamma   90.00
#
_symmetry.space_group_name_H-M   'P 1'
#
loop_
_entity.id
_entity.type
_entity.pdbx_description
1 polymer ?
#
loop_
_entity_poly.entity_id
_entity_poly.type
_entity_poly.pdbx_seq_one_letter_code
_entity_poly.pdbx_strand_id
1 'polypeptide(L)'
;MRGATPAGDLMQATEFHLRRQDFTDVPYLLAATGGLQITAFRYPTGIEALQLDNRHGRIIILPFMGQMIWSVAFNGVDLTMGSRFAMPRPAGSIVETYGCFAFHSGMLRNGCPSPQDNHPLHGEMPCAAMDKAGFVVGHDARGAYVRVTGEVEYVMGFGANYLARPSVTLHAEDTLFDMVMDIQNLSSAPMDLMYMCHVNFAYAEGARIVQPVPYTPEQVKVRTAVPGHVTPNPDYLSLLETLAKQPSAMEVLNEPQRYDPEQVFYINGLPTDGEGLTHLMMQRREGDGFAISYPLAAFPKTVRWILVNGDSQVAAFALPSTCEPEGYLAEKAKNNVQSLSPGERRAFPVRLGYLDCAAADQFGARISAL
;
A
#
# COMPACT_ATOMS: atom_id res chain seq x y z
N MET A 1 52.98 -7.45 -14.37
CA MET A 1 52.11 -6.30 -14.05
C MET A 1 50.75 -6.87 -13.69
N ARG A 2 50.38 -6.85 -12.41
CA ARG A 2 49.06 -7.28 -11.96
C ARG A 2 48.13 -6.05 -12.04
N GLY A 3 47.14 -6.10 -12.94
CA GLY A 3 46.13 -5.09 -13.04
C GLY A 3 45.33 -4.99 -11.76
N ALA A 4 45.30 -3.82 -11.14
CA ALA A 4 44.38 -3.52 -10.04
C ALA A 4 42.97 -3.45 -10.61
N THR A 5 42.07 -4.31 -10.12
CA THR A 5 40.63 -4.18 -10.31
C THR A 5 40.20 -2.89 -9.64
N PRO A 6 39.46 -2.00 -10.31
CA PRO A 6 38.94 -0.80 -9.64
C PRO A 6 38.04 -1.24 -8.51
N ALA A 7 38.28 -0.74 -7.30
CA ALA A 7 37.39 -0.87 -6.16
C ALA A 7 36.03 -0.26 -6.55
N GLY A 8 35.01 -1.11 -6.72
CA GLY A 8 33.65 -0.65 -6.90
C GLY A 8 33.29 0.25 -5.72
N ASP A 9 32.69 1.40 -6.00
CA ASP A 9 32.13 2.31 -5.01
C ASP A 9 31.28 1.51 -4.04
N LEU A 10 31.79 1.26 -2.84
CA LEU A 10 31.02 0.77 -1.73
C LEU A 10 29.98 1.86 -1.44
N MET A 11 28.72 1.64 -1.83
CA MET A 11 27.61 2.52 -1.49
C MET A 11 27.60 2.72 0.02
N GLN A 12 28.00 3.91 0.47
CA GLN A 12 28.02 4.25 1.89
C GLN A 12 26.57 4.47 2.33
N ALA A 13 26.00 3.49 3.02
CA ALA A 13 24.73 3.62 3.70
C ALA A 13 24.97 3.69 5.22
N THR A 14 24.32 4.62 5.89
CA THR A 14 24.38 4.76 7.36
C THR A 14 23.02 4.44 7.94
N GLU A 15 22.99 3.48 8.87
CA GLU A 15 21.76 3.06 9.56
C GLU A 15 21.64 3.74 10.93
N PHE A 16 20.41 4.17 11.25
CA PHE A 16 20.03 4.79 12.51
C PHE A 16 18.91 4.00 13.15
N HIS A 17 19.09 3.61 14.40
CA HIS A 17 18.05 2.99 15.20
C HIS A 17 17.23 4.03 15.95
N LEU A 18 15.90 3.85 15.92
CA LEU A 18 14.96 4.75 16.60
C LEU A 18 14.47 4.13 17.90
N ARG A 19 14.25 4.96 18.91
CA ARG A 19 13.63 4.58 20.16
C ARG A 19 12.38 5.43 20.39
N ARG A 20 11.32 4.83 20.95
CA ARG A 20 10.05 5.55 21.21
C ARG A 20 10.25 6.83 22.04
N GLN A 21 11.21 6.83 22.96
CA GLN A 21 11.56 7.99 23.81
C GLN A 21 12.18 9.15 23.01
N ASP A 22 12.68 8.90 21.81
CA ASP A 22 13.28 9.93 20.95
C ASP A 22 12.19 10.78 20.25
N PHE A 23 10.89 10.44 20.39
CA PHE A 23 9.78 11.18 19.81
C PHE A 23 9.13 12.08 20.85
N THR A 24 9.00 13.37 20.53
CA THR A 24 8.44 14.40 21.41
C THR A 24 7.26 15.10 20.73
N ASP A 25 6.45 15.79 21.49
CA ASP A 25 5.29 16.55 20.96
C ASP A 25 5.71 17.75 20.11
N VAL A 26 6.98 18.20 20.27
CA VAL A 26 7.57 19.24 19.43
C VAL A 26 8.37 18.56 18.32
N PRO A 27 8.00 18.78 17.04
CA PRO A 27 8.77 18.24 15.92
C PRO A 27 10.23 18.74 15.93
N TYR A 28 11.16 17.86 15.64
CA TYR A 28 12.57 18.23 15.51
C TYR A 28 13.27 17.44 14.40
N LEU A 29 14.25 18.07 13.76
CA LEU A 29 15.01 17.50 12.68
C LEU A 29 15.99 16.44 13.23
N LEU A 30 15.81 15.18 12.79
CA LEU A 30 16.72 14.07 13.11
C LEU A 30 17.95 14.06 12.22
N ALA A 31 17.75 14.27 10.91
CA ALA A 31 18.80 14.24 9.92
C ALA A 31 18.41 15.04 8.67
N ALA A 32 19.42 15.56 7.97
CA ALA A 32 19.28 16.15 6.65
C ALA A 32 20.44 15.69 5.76
N THR A 33 20.15 15.24 4.55
CA THR A 33 21.15 14.74 3.60
C THR A 33 20.64 14.78 2.18
N GLY A 34 21.48 15.23 1.23
CA GLY A 34 21.23 15.14 -0.21
C GLY A 34 19.89 15.70 -0.70
N GLY A 35 19.34 16.72 -0.03
CA GLY A 35 18.03 17.30 -0.35
C GLY A 35 16.84 16.62 0.36
N LEU A 36 17.12 15.66 1.26
CA LEU A 36 16.13 14.99 2.11
C LEU A 36 16.23 15.49 3.55
N GLN A 37 15.09 15.55 4.24
CA GLN A 37 15.00 15.84 5.68
C GLN A 37 14.14 14.78 6.37
N ILE A 38 14.53 14.44 7.61
CA ILE A 38 13.82 13.49 8.45
C ILE A 38 13.48 14.19 9.74
N THR A 39 12.22 14.40 10.01
CA THR A 39 11.70 15.03 11.22
C THR A 39 10.96 14.00 12.07
N ALA A 40 11.25 13.95 13.36
CA ALA A 40 10.52 13.11 14.31
C ALA A 40 9.58 13.94 15.16
N PHE A 41 8.40 13.39 15.42
CA PHE A 41 7.43 13.98 16.34
C PHE A 41 6.47 12.92 16.87
N ARG A 42 5.68 13.28 17.87
CA ARG A 42 4.61 12.47 18.41
C ARG A 42 3.29 13.22 18.27
N TYR A 43 2.27 12.53 17.74
CA TYR A 43 0.91 13.07 17.73
C TYR A 43 0.34 13.22 19.15
N PRO A 44 -0.63 14.14 19.38
CA PRO A 44 -1.30 14.26 20.68
C PRO A 44 -1.95 12.96 21.17
N THR A 45 -2.20 12.03 20.29
CA THR A 45 -2.71 10.68 20.60
C THR A 45 -1.64 9.72 21.14
N GLY A 46 -0.38 10.16 21.20
CA GLY A 46 0.76 9.36 21.67
C GLY A 46 1.47 8.56 20.59
N ILE A 47 1.01 8.62 19.32
CA ILE A 47 1.61 7.86 18.21
C ILE A 47 2.85 8.58 17.69
N GLU A 48 3.95 7.85 17.61
CA GLU A 48 5.23 8.31 17.04
C GLU A 48 5.14 8.40 15.52
N ALA A 49 5.72 9.44 14.94
CA ALA A 49 5.73 9.70 13.51
C ALA A 49 7.08 10.21 13.00
N LEU A 50 7.46 9.74 11.82
CA LEU A 50 8.56 10.27 11.02
C LEU A 50 7.98 10.99 9.81
N GLN A 51 8.37 12.23 9.60
CA GLN A 51 8.13 12.95 8.37
C GLN A 51 9.41 12.92 7.53
N LEU A 52 9.29 12.40 6.32
CA LEU A 52 10.33 12.45 5.29
C LEU A 52 9.96 13.55 4.32
N ASP A 53 10.80 14.56 4.17
CA ASP A 53 10.64 15.62 3.19
C ASP A 53 11.72 15.51 2.11
N ASN A 54 11.33 15.73 0.87
CA ASN A 54 12.23 16.06 -0.23
C ASN A 54 11.78 17.38 -0.87
N ARG A 55 12.41 17.81 -1.96
CA ARG A 55 12.04 19.07 -2.61
C ARG A 55 10.64 19.08 -3.23
N HIS A 56 10.03 17.91 -3.43
CA HIS A 56 8.74 17.75 -4.08
C HIS A 56 7.58 17.57 -3.09
N GLY A 57 7.85 17.16 -1.86
CA GLY A 57 6.79 16.90 -0.90
C GLY A 57 7.22 16.09 0.30
N ARG A 58 6.28 15.39 0.89
CA ARG A 58 6.48 14.68 2.15
C ARG A 58 5.71 13.37 2.24
N ILE A 59 6.25 12.46 3.06
CA ILE A 59 5.62 11.23 3.51
C ILE A 59 5.66 11.21 5.04
N ILE A 60 4.54 10.93 5.71
CA ILE A 60 4.49 10.71 7.16
C ILE A 60 4.29 9.21 7.40
N ILE A 61 5.21 8.62 8.17
CA ILE A 61 5.24 7.18 8.47
C ILE A 61 5.11 7.00 9.99
N LEU A 62 4.38 5.98 10.43
CA LEU A 62 4.25 5.57 11.82
C LEU A 62 5.21 4.40 12.10
N PRO A 63 6.47 4.66 12.51
CA PRO A 63 7.53 3.65 12.50
C PRO A 63 7.30 2.51 13.49
N PHE A 64 6.49 2.72 14.53
CA PHE A 64 6.22 1.74 15.57
C PHE A 64 4.80 1.16 15.52
N MET A 65 3.99 1.51 14.50
CA MET A 65 2.64 1.02 14.34
C MET A 65 2.45 0.47 12.92
N GLY A 66 2.73 -0.83 12.72
CA GLY A 66 2.64 -1.52 11.42
C GLY A 66 3.51 -0.93 10.31
N GLN A 67 4.38 0.02 10.60
CA GLN A 67 5.04 0.93 9.66
C GLN A 67 4.06 1.56 8.65
N MET A 68 2.87 1.90 9.15
CA MET A 68 1.80 2.53 8.40
C MET A 68 2.27 3.86 7.79
N ILE A 69 1.95 4.11 6.53
CA ILE A 69 2.12 5.43 5.91
C ILE A 69 0.84 6.23 6.20
N TRP A 70 0.96 7.24 7.06
CA TRP A 70 -0.19 8.02 7.46
C TRP A 70 -0.66 9.00 6.39
N SER A 71 0.26 9.77 5.82
CA SER A 71 -0.07 10.70 4.74
C SER A 71 1.06 10.86 3.73
N VAL A 72 0.69 11.24 2.51
CA VAL A 72 1.59 11.51 1.39
C VAL A 72 1.10 12.73 0.63
N ALA A 73 1.98 13.69 0.40
CA ALA A 73 1.69 14.84 -0.46
C ALA A 73 2.90 15.20 -1.31
N PHE A 74 2.70 15.39 -2.61
CA PHE A 74 3.74 15.82 -3.56
C PHE A 74 3.24 16.94 -4.47
N ASN A 75 4.10 17.91 -4.75
CA ASN A 75 3.81 19.07 -5.61
C ASN A 75 2.49 19.81 -5.24
N GLY A 76 2.18 19.88 -3.95
CA GLY A 76 0.97 20.50 -3.44
C GLY A 76 -0.30 19.65 -3.56
N VAL A 77 -0.19 18.41 -4.04
CA VAL A 77 -1.31 17.46 -4.16
C VAL A 77 -1.26 16.47 -3.01
N ASP A 78 -2.35 16.36 -2.24
CA ASP A 78 -2.52 15.33 -1.22
C ASP A 78 -2.99 14.04 -1.88
N LEU A 79 -2.24 12.94 -1.64
CA LEU A 79 -2.56 11.62 -2.17
C LEU A 79 -3.39 10.80 -1.18
N THR A 80 -3.55 11.28 0.05
CA THR A 80 -4.16 10.53 1.15
C THR A 80 -5.68 10.59 1.09
N MET A 81 -6.33 9.47 1.38
CA MET A 81 -7.79 9.40 1.47
C MET A 81 -8.36 10.44 2.44
N GLY A 82 -9.53 10.98 2.13
CA GLY A 82 -10.35 11.71 3.09
C GLY A 82 -10.95 10.75 4.12
N SER A 83 -10.88 11.09 5.41
CA SER A 83 -11.46 10.27 6.48
C SER A 83 -11.83 11.11 7.71
N ARG A 84 -12.59 10.50 8.65
CA ARG A 84 -12.88 11.08 9.96
C ARG A 84 -11.66 11.17 10.89
N PHE A 85 -10.57 10.48 10.56
CA PHE A 85 -9.38 10.44 11.40
C PHE A 85 -8.43 11.59 11.04
N ALA A 86 -8.51 12.69 11.78
CA ALA A 86 -7.59 13.82 11.62
C ALA A 86 -6.14 13.46 12.02
N MET A 87 -5.94 12.42 12.83
CA MET A 87 -4.64 11.91 13.28
C MET A 87 -4.75 10.42 13.63
N PRO A 88 -3.61 9.69 13.62
CA PRO A 88 -3.60 8.27 14.02
C PRO A 88 -3.96 8.11 15.49
N ARG A 89 -4.53 6.95 15.83
CA ARG A 89 -4.90 6.59 17.20
C ARG A 89 -4.24 5.27 17.59
N PRO A 90 -3.92 5.06 18.87
CA PRO A 90 -3.56 3.73 19.37
C PRO A 90 -4.69 2.75 19.05
N ALA A 91 -4.39 1.67 18.35
CA ALA A 91 -5.39 0.77 17.82
C ALA A 91 -4.87 -0.68 17.80
N GLY A 92 -5.76 -1.62 18.07
CA GLY A 92 -5.52 -3.06 17.89
C GLY A 92 -6.01 -3.58 16.54
N SER A 93 -6.86 -2.80 15.87
CA SER A 93 -7.41 -3.11 14.55
C SER A 93 -7.44 -1.86 13.67
N ILE A 94 -7.29 -2.04 12.37
CA ILE A 94 -7.26 -0.93 11.41
C ILE A 94 -8.52 -0.06 11.45
N VAL A 95 -9.69 -0.63 11.75
CA VAL A 95 -10.96 0.13 11.82
C VAL A 95 -10.95 1.24 12.88
N GLU A 96 -10.09 1.14 13.88
CA GLU A 96 -9.98 2.11 14.98
C GLU A 96 -9.08 3.31 14.58
N THR A 97 -8.42 3.26 13.41
CA THR A 97 -7.49 4.29 12.90
C THR A 97 -7.47 4.35 11.36
N TYR A 98 -8.58 4.10 10.70
CA TYR A 98 -8.69 3.97 9.23
C TYR A 98 -8.69 5.33 8.52
N GLY A 99 -7.54 6.02 8.54
CA GLY A 99 -7.35 7.33 7.90
C GLY A 99 -6.00 7.47 7.21
N CYS A 100 -5.27 6.37 7.08
CA CYS A 100 -3.91 6.35 6.55
C CYS A 100 -3.88 6.24 5.02
N PHE A 101 -2.77 6.71 4.42
CA PHE A 101 -2.50 6.52 3.00
C PHE A 101 -2.25 5.06 2.64
N ALA A 102 -1.46 4.32 3.43
CA ALA A 102 -1.20 2.92 3.16
C ALA A 102 -0.85 2.11 4.41
N PHE A 103 -1.19 0.83 4.38
CA PHE A 103 -0.84 -0.12 5.42
C PHE A 103 -0.59 -1.52 4.84
N HIS A 104 0.11 -2.34 5.60
CA HIS A 104 0.34 -3.75 5.30
C HIS A 104 -0.83 -4.59 5.84
N SER A 105 -1.67 -5.12 4.96
CA SER A 105 -2.79 -5.99 5.30
C SER A 105 -2.35 -7.45 5.24
N GLY A 106 -2.56 -8.21 6.26
CA GLY A 106 -2.10 -9.63 6.36
C GLY A 106 -1.36 -9.83 7.68
N MET A 107 -0.47 -10.76 7.83
CA MET A 107 0.24 -11.72 6.93
C MET A 107 -0.41 -13.10 6.90
N LEU A 108 -0.97 -13.53 8.04
CA LEU A 108 -1.63 -14.84 8.16
C LEU A 108 -3.04 -14.81 7.60
N ARG A 109 -3.71 -13.68 7.73
CA ARG A 109 -5.11 -13.47 7.37
C ARG A 109 -5.27 -12.10 6.72
N ASN A 110 -6.16 -12.00 5.74
CA ASN A 110 -6.40 -10.75 5.02
C ASN A 110 -7.89 -10.59 4.67
N GLY A 111 -8.31 -9.35 4.45
CA GLY A 111 -9.63 -9.00 3.95
C GLY A 111 -10.72 -9.02 5.02
N CYS A 112 -11.95 -9.16 4.55
CA CYS A 112 -13.16 -9.13 5.38
C CYS A 112 -13.46 -10.54 5.90
N PRO A 113 -13.39 -10.78 7.22
CA PRO A 113 -13.69 -12.11 7.77
C PRO A 113 -15.19 -12.42 7.59
N SER A 114 -15.51 -13.66 7.23
CA SER A 114 -16.86 -14.20 7.35
C SER A 114 -17.19 -14.46 8.81
N PRO A 115 -18.47 -14.71 9.16
CA PRO A 115 -18.85 -15.07 10.54
C PRO A 115 -18.17 -16.34 11.08
N GLN A 116 -17.62 -17.18 10.20
CA GLN A 116 -16.90 -18.41 10.55
C GLN A 116 -15.37 -18.20 10.64
N ASP A 117 -14.86 -17.08 10.13
CA ASP A 117 -13.45 -16.71 10.28
C ASP A 117 -13.21 -16.14 11.70
N ASN A 118 -12.00 -16.31 12.20
CA ASN A 118 -11.61 -15.89 13.56
C ASN A 118 -10.45 -14.86 13.51
N HIS A 119 -10.45 -13.95 12.54
CA HIS A 119 -9.40 -12.95 12.42
C HIS A 119 -9.98 -11.52 12.35
N PRO A 120 -9.23 -10.48 12.71
CA PRO A 120 -9.67 -9.11 12.54
C PRO A 120 -9.72 -8.72 11.06
N LEU A 121 -10.46 -7.66 10.74
CA LEU A 121 -10.45 -7.06 9.41
C LEU A 121 -9.01 -6.73 9.01
N HIS A 122 -8.60 -7.19 7.81
CA HIS A 122 -7.25 -7.02 7.24
C HIS A 122 -6.11 -7.67 8.03
N GLY A 123 -6.40 -8.60 8.95
CA GLY A 123 -5.38 -9.38 9.65
C GLY A 123 -4.69 -8.65 10.79
N GLU A 124 -3.52 -9.16 11.18
CA GLU A 124 -2.80 -8.77 12.39
C GLU A 124 -1.72 -7.70 12.15
N MET A 125 -1.27 -7.49 10.92
CA MET A 125 -0.14 -6.60 10.62
C MET A 125 -0.48 -5.09 10.62
N PRO A 126 -1.68 -4.62 10.24
CA PRO A 126 -1.93 -3.19 10.06
C PRO A 126 -1.54 -2.30 11.23
N CYS A 127 -1.84 -2.74 12.46
CA CYS A 127 -1.54 -2.02 13.69
C CYS A 127 -0.49 -2.72 14.56
N ALA A 128 0.32 -3.61 13.99
CA ALA A 128 1.33 -4.37 14.73
C ALA A 128 2.30 -3.43 15.47
N ALA A 129 2.53 -3.70 16.75
CA ALA A 129 3.55 -2.99 17.52
C ALA A 129 4.93 -3.45 17.05
N MET A 130 5.66 -2.58 16.36
CA MET A 130 6.98 -2.93 15.81
C MET A 130 8.00 -3.09 16.94
N ASP A 131 8.78 -4.17 16.89
CA ASP A 131 9.89 -4.44 17.83
C ASP A 131 11.06 -3.51 17.61
N LYS A 132 11.35 -3.23 16.31
CA LYS A 132 12.42 -2.32 15.91
C LYS A 132 11.93 -1.36 14.85
N ALA A 133 12.46 -0.15 14.90
CA ALA A 133 12.32 0.86 13.85
C ALA A 133 13.64 1.58 13.65
N GLY A 134 13.88 2.03 12.42
CA GLY A 134 15.09 2.76 12.06
C GLY A 134 14.95 3.45 10.72
N PHE A 135 16.00 4.09 10.30
CA PHE A 135 16.13 4.56 8.93
C PHE A 135 17.58 4.44 8.44
N VAL A 136 17.71 4.30 7.14
CA VAL A 136 19.00 4.27 6.44
C VAL A 136 19.07 5.50 5.56
N VAL A 137 20.17 6.23 5.61
CA VAL A 137 20.51 7.25 4.62
C VAL A 137 21.60 6.71 3.72
N GLY A 138 21.47 6.91 2.42
CA GLY A 138 22.42 6.37 1.45
C GLY A 138 22.33 7.07 0.10
N HIS A 139 23.09 6.55 -0.83
CA HIS A 139 23.11 6.99 -2.22
C HIS A 139 23.21 5.77 -3.13
N ASP A 140 22.37 5.72 -4.17
CA ASP A 140 22.40 4.68 -5.21
C ASP A 140 22.36 5.30 -6.61
N ALA A 141 22.11 4.51 -7.64
CA ALA A 141 22.06 4.99 -9.04
C ALA A 141 20.96 6.04 -9.29
N ARG A 142 19.92 6.11 -8.42
CA ARG A 142 18.82 7.11 -8.47
C ARG A 142 19.15 8.37 -7.65
N GLY A 143 20.27 8.40 -6.93
CA GLY A 143 20.69 9.52 -6.10
C GLY A 143 20.58 9.25 -4.60
N ALA A 144 20.56 10.32 -3.80
CA ALA A 144 20.42 10.25 -2.36
C ALA A 144 19.02 9.70 -1.98
N TYR A 145 18.97 8.83 -0.97
CA TYR A 145 17.72 8.27 -0.47
C TYR A 145 17.67 8.18 1.05
N VAL A 146 16.46 8.14 1.56
CA VAL A 146 16.13 7.70 2.92
C VAL A 146 15.25 6.47 2.81
N ARG A 147 15.59 5.43 3.58
CA ARG A 147 14.76 4.22 3.75
C ARG A 147 14.40 4.07 5.21
N VAL A 148 13.13 4.23 5.55
CA VAL A 148 12.60 3.84 6.87
C VAL A 148 12.50 2.32 6.91
N THR A 149 12.98 1.71 7.98
CA THR A 149 12.99 0.26 8.20
C THR A 149 12.23 -0.09 9.47
N GLY A 150 11.60 -1.24 9.49
CA GLY A 150 10.94 -1.81 10.66
C GLY A 150 11.17 -3.30 10.77
N GLU A 151 10.96 -3.83 11.97
CA GLU A 151 10.97 -5.28 12.21
C GLU A 151 9.93 -5.61 13.28
N VAL A 152 9.17 -6.67 13.04
CA VAL A 152 8.29 -7.26 14.05
C VAL A 152 8.31 -8.79 13.92
N GLU A 153 8.52 -9.47 15.04
CA GLU A 153 8.34 -10.91 15.13
C GLU A 153 6.94 -11.23 15.65
N TYR A 154 6.14 -11.84 14.80
CA TYR A 154 4.86 -12.42 15.23
C TYR A 154 5.09 -13.84 15.73
N VAL A 155 4.73 -14.11 16.95
CA VAL A 155 4.87 -15.43 17.55
C VAL A 155 3.65 -15.80 18.38
N MET A 156 3.10 -16.98 18.14
CA MET A 156 2.01 -17.56 18.91
C MET A 156 2.37 -18.93 19.42
N GLY A 157 2.14 -19.17 20.70
CA GLY A 157 2.26 -20.52 21.26
C GLY A 157 1.33 -21.49 20.51
N PHE A 158 1.89 -22.59 20.01
CA PHE A 158 1.19 -23.58 19.16
C PHE A 158 0.64 -23.03 17.83
N GLY A 159 1.15 -21.89 17.38
CA GLY A 159 0.72 -21.21 16.16
C GLY A 159 1.88 -20.86 15.23
N ALA A 160 1.64 -19.86 14.38
CA ALA A 160 2.64 -19.34 13.45
C ALA A 160 3.73 -18.52 14.18
N ASN A 161 4.93 -18.56 13.59
CA ASN A 161 6.02 -17.65 13.94
C ASN A 161 6.62 -17.12 12.63
N TYR A 162 6.61 -15.81 12.45
CA TYR A 162 7.22 -15.15 11.30
C TYR A 162 7.90 -13.85 11.70
N LEU A 163 8.83 -13.42 10.88
CA LEU A 163 9.49 -12.13 10.97
C LEU A 163 9.10 -11.28 9.78
N ALA A 164 8.46 -10.13 10.03
CA ALA A 164 8.10 -9.13 9.02
C ALA A 164 9.03 -7.92 9.10
N ARG A 165 9.54 -7.47 7.93
CA ARG A 165 10.46 -6.33 7.78
C ARG A 165 9.92 -5.38 6.71
N PRO A 166 8.99 -4.52 7.05
CA PRO A 166 8.54 -3.46 6.14
C PRO A 166 9.60 -2.40 5.94
N SER A 167 9.60 -1.77 4.76
CA SER A 167 10.42 -0.61 4.49
C SER A 167 9.76 0.35 3.50
N VAL A 168 10.07 1.66 3.65
CA VAL A 168 9.64 2.73 2.74
C VAL A 168 10.87 3.53 2.32
N THR A 169 11.12 3.65 1.00
CA THR A 169 12.28 4.35 0.45
C THR A 169 11.84 5.55 -0.38
N LEU A 170 12.32 6.75 -0.03
CA LEU A 170 12.12 7.99 -0.78
C LEU A 170 13.48 8.51 -1.27
N HIS A 171 13.57 8.84 -2.57
CA HIS A 171 14.73 9.52 -3.15
C HIS A 171 14.52 11.04 -3.20
N ALA A 172 15.65 11.77 -3.22
CA ALA A 172 15.63 13.24 -3.12
C ALA A 172 14.87 13.93 -4.28
N GLU A 173 14.94 13.36 -5.49
CA GLU A 173 14.39 13.95 -6.70
C GLU A 173 13.08 13.28 -7.17
N ASP A 174 12.58 12.28 -6.43
CA ASP A 174 11.44 11.48 -6.86
C ASP A 174 10.13 11.90 -6.19
N THR A 175 9.04 11.72 -6.90
CA THR A 175 7.65 11.77 -6.39
C THR A 175 7.01 10.38 -6.35
N LEU A 176 7.73 9.36 -6.84
CA LEU A 176 7.43 7.94 -6.65
C LEU A 176 8.36 7.38 -5.59
N PHE A 177 7.83 6.62 -4.65
CA PHE A 177 8.59 5.95 -3.60
C PHE A 177 8.35 4.44 -3.61
N ASP A 178 9.24 3.71 -2.96
CA ASP A 178 9.15 2.26 -2.89
C ASP A 178 8.66 1.83 -1.51
N MET A 179 7.65 0.96 -1.46
CA MET A 179 7.11 0.30 -0.28
C MET A 179 7.34 -1.20 -0.42
N VAL A 180 8.03 -1.81 0.55
CA VAL A 180 8.38 -3.24 0.48
C VAL A 180 7.98 -3.91 1.78
N MET A 181 7.32 -5.06 1.69
CA MET A 181 7.18 -6.00 2.79
C MET A 181 8.11 -7.19 2.52
N ASP A 182 8.99 -7.48 3.47
CA ASP A 182 9.79 -8.69 3.49
C ASP A 182 9.34 -9.57 4.65
N ILE A 183 9.01 -10.83 4.37
CA ILE A 183 8.50 -11.77 5.36
C ILE A 183 9.33 -13.05 5.34
N GLN A 184 9.59 -13.61 6.52
CA GLN A 184 10.27 -14.89 6.69
C GLN A 184 9.49 -15.78 7.64
N ASN A 185 9.20 -17.02 7.21
CA ASN A 185 8.63 -18.04 8.09
C ASN A 185 9.71 -18.56 9.06
N LEU A 186 9.55 -18.34 10.35
CA LEU A 186 10.42 -18.84 11.41
C LEU A 186 9.90 -20.14 12.05
N SER A 187 8.68 -20.57 11.68
CA SER A 187 8.11 -21.84 12.18
C SER A 187 8.84 -23.04 11.59
N SER A 188 8.76 -24.17 12.30
CA SER A 188 9.24 -25.47 11.81
C SER A 188 8.27 -26.16 10.82
N ALA A 189 7.10 -25.54 10.56
CA ALA A 189 6.07 -26.01 9.64
C ALA A 189 5.78 -24.95 8.55
N PRO A 190 5.20 -25.34 7.41
CA PRO A 190 4.71 -24.39 6.42
C PRO A 190 3.70 -23.43 7.04
N MET A 191 3.75 -22.17 6.63
CA MET A 191 2.89 -21.10 7.10
C MET A 191 2.00 -20.59 5.94
N ASP A 192 0.71 -20.46 6.18
CA ASP A 192 -0.21 -19.79 5.26
C ASP A 192 0.13 -18.29 5.18
N LEU A 193 0.09 -17.73 3.98
CA LEU A 193 0.40 -16.34 3.70
C LEU A 193 -0.71 -15.69 2.89
N MET A 194 -1.25 -14.61 3.41
CA MET A 194 -2.21 -13.73 2.77
C MET A 194 -1.74 -12.28 2.96
N TYR A 195 -1.31 -11.62 1.90
CA TYR A 195 -0.79 -10.26 1.98
C TYR A 195 -1.41 -9.34 0.93
N MET A 196 -1.73 -8.11 1.32
CA MET A 196 -2.15 -7.03 0.43
C MET A 196 -1.41 -5.74 0.82
N CYS A 197 -0.80 -5.09 -0.17
CA CYS A 197 -0.36 -3.71 -0.03
C CYS A 197 -1.59 -2.80 -0.18
N HIS A 198 -2.16 -2.37 0.95
CA HIS A 198 -3.40 -1.62 0.97
C HIS A 198 -3.12 -0.11 0.87
N VAL A 199 -3.33 0.45 -0.32
CA VAL A 199 -3.03 1.86 -0.62
C VAL A 199 -4.32 2.65 -0.84
N ASN A 200 -4.59 3.62 0.02
CA ASN A 200 -5.80 4.43 0.05
C ASN A 200 -5.57 5.79 -0.63
N PHE A 201 -5.46 5.80 -1.95
CA PHE A 201 -5.37 7.05 -2.70
C PHE A 201 -6.62 7.91 -2.52
N ALA A 202 -6.41 9.23 -2.46
CA ALA A 202 -7.50 10.19 -2.46
C ALA A 202 -8.43 9.99 -3.67
N TYR A 203 -9.72 10.05 -3.43
CA TYR A 203 -10.68 10.11 -4.53
C TYR A 203 -10.52 11.45 -5.29
N ALA A 204 -10.43 11.37 -6.61
CA ALA A 204 -10.39 12.53 -7.48
C ALA A 204 -11.57 12.48 -8.45
N GLU A 205 -12.53 13.40 -8.30
CA GLU A 205 -13.72 13.42 -9.16
C GLU A 205 -13.33 13.69 -10.62
N GLY A 206 -13.86 12.86 -11.52
CA GLY A 206 -13.58 12.89 -12.94
C GLY A 206 -12.21 12.36 -13.34
N ALA A 207 -11.45 11.79 -12.40
CA ALA A 207 -10.23 11.07 -12.74
C ALA A 207 -10.52 9.83 -13.56
N ARG A 208 -9.62 9.51 -14.48
CA ARG A 208 -9.67 8.31 -15.32
C ARG A 208 -8.73 7.25 -14.77
N ILE A 209 -9.22 6.04 -14.60
CA ILE A 209 -8.37 4.91 -14.23
C ILE A 209 -7.81 4.29 -15.50
N VAL A 210 -6.49 4.37 -15.66
CA VAL A 210 -5.72 3.84 -16.79
C VAL A 210 -5.11 2.51 -16.39
N GLN A 211 -5.43 1.46 -17.14
CA GLN A 211 -5.01 0.08 -16.90
C GLN A 211 -4.70 -0.64 -18.19
N PRO A 212 -3.84 -1.68 -18.20
CA PRO A 212 -3.41 -2.35 -19.43
C PRO A 212 -4.41 -3.40 -19.95
N VAL A 213 -5.55 -3.57 -19.28
CA VAL A 213 -6.63 -4.48 -19.74
C VAL A 213 -7.91 -3.72 -19.99
N PRO A 214 -8.74 -4.13 -20.97
CA PRO A 214 -10.02 -3.49 -21.25
C PRO A 214 -11.02 -3.66 -20.11
N TYR A 215 -12.00 -2.77 -20.05
CA TYR A 215 -13.09 -2.81 -19.08
C TYR A 215 -14.19 -3.78 -19.55
N THR A 216 -13.91 -5.09 -19.53
CA THR A 216 -14.88 -6.14 -19.78
C THR A 216 -15.22 -6.90 -18.50
N PRO A 217 -16.38 -7.58 -18.42
CA PRO A 217 -16.77 -8.35 -17.23
C PRO A 217 -15.78 -9.45 -16.82
N GLU A 218 -14.97 -9.95 -17.78
CA GLU A 218 -13.95 -10.97 -17.56
C GLU A 218 -12.72 -10.37 -16.87
N GLN A 219 -12.31 -9.15 -17.27
CA GLN A 219 -11.09 -8.50 -16.76
C GLN A 219 -11.34 -7.57 -15.57
N VAL A 220 -12.51 -6.94 -15.50
CA VAL A 220 -12.88 -6.06 -14.38
C VAL A 220 -14.17 -6.57 -13.77
N LYS A 221 -14.04 -7.47 -12.80
CA LYS A 221 -15.18 -8.12 -12.17
C LYS A 221 -15.58 -7.37 -10.89
N VAL A 222 -16.78 -6.78 -10.85
CA VAL A 222 -17.31 -6.19 -9.62
C VAL A 222 -17.69 -7.29 -8.61
N ARG A 223 -17.40 -7.06 -7.33
CA ARG A 223 -17.89 -7.90 -6.24
C ARG A 223 -19.38 -7.68 -6.06
N THR A 224 -20.19 -8.70 -6.30
CA THR A 224 -21.65 -8.63 -6.14
C THR A 224 -22.12 -9.08 -4.76
N ALA A 225 -21.27 -9.79 -4.00
CA ALA A 225 -21.54 -10.14 -2.62
C ALA A 225 -21.46 -8.88 -1.72
N VAL A 226 -22.54 -8.62 -0.99
CA VAL A 226 -22.61 -7.49 -0.04
C VAL A 226 -21.96 -7.91 1.27
N PRO A 227 -20.87 -7.25 1.73
CA PRO A 227 -20.24 -7.60 2.99
C PRO A 227 -21.15 -7.24 4.19
N GLY A 228 -20.94 -7.95 5.31
CA GLY A 228 -21.79 -7.82 6.49
C GLY A 228 -21.80 -6.43 7.17
N HIS A 229 -20.77 -5.61 6.88
CA HIS A 229 -20.69 -4.23 7.38
C HIS A 229 -21.39 -3.21 6.47
N VAL A 230 -21.84 -3.63 5.27
CA VAL A 230 -22.52 -2.78 4.29
C VAL A 230 -24.03 -2.99 4.37
N THR A 231 -24.77 -1.88 4.46
CA THR A 231 -26.25 -1.88 4.33
C THR A 231 -26.60 -1.45 2.91
N PRO A 232 -27.01 -2.39 2.02
CA PRO A 232 -27.32 -2.05 0.65
C PRO A 232 -28.61 -1.27 0.54
N ASN A 233 -28.67 -0.34 -0.42
CA ASN A 233 -29.88 0.33 -0.84
C ASN A 233 -30.23 -0.07 -2.31
N PRO A 234 -31.43 0.25 -2.83
CA PRO A 234 -31.81 -0.13 -4.19
C PRO A 234 -30.89 0.43 -5.28
N ASP A 235 -30.41 1.66 -5.12
CA ASP A 235 -29.51 2.30 -6.09
C ASP A 235 -28.15 1.62 -6.16
N TYR A 236 -27.61 1.25 -4.98
CA TYR A 236 -26.39 0.46 -4.85
C TYR A 236 -26.51 -0.91 -5.56
N LEU A 237 -27.62 -1.64 -5.31
CA LEU A 237 -27.85 -2.94 -5.94
C LEU A 237 -27.99 -2.81 -7.47
N SER A 238 -28.70 -1.77 -7.93
CA SER A 238 -28.83 -1.48 -9.37
C SER A 238 -27.48 -1.13 -10.01
N LEU A 239 -26.64 -0.40 -9.30
CA LEU A 239 -25.28 -0.09 -9.77
C LEU A 239 -24.43 -1.35 -9.87
N LEU A 240 -24.47 -2.25 -8.87
CA LEU A 240 -23.75 -3.53 -8.93
C LEU A 240 -24.15 -4.35 -10.16
N GLU A 241 -25.45 -4.42 -10.48
CA GLU A 241 -25.93 -5.11 -11.70
C GLU A 241 -25.42 -4.45 -12.99
N THR A 242 -25.37 -3.12 -13.02
CA THR A 242 -24.82 -2.35 -14.14
C THR A 242 -23.33 -2.64 -14.32
N LEU A 243 -22.55 -2.54 -13.24
CA LEU A 243 -21.10 -2.76 -13.25
C LEU A 243 -20.73 -4.21 -13.58
N ALA A 244 -21.57 -5.18 -13.20
CA ALA A 244 -21.37 -6.59 -13.56
C ALA A 244 -21.46 -6.84 -15.05
N LYS A 245 -22.24 -6.03 -15.80
CA LYS A 245 -22.44 -6.15 -17.24
C LYS A 245 -21.57 -5.18 -18.03
N GLN A 246 -21.35 -4.00 -17.49
CA GLN A 246 -20.65 -2.88 -18.15
C GLN A 246 -19.66 -2.20 -17.16
N PRO A 247 -18.54 -2.85 -16.82
CA PRO A 247 -17.58 -2.28 -15.87
C PRO A 247 -16.88 -1.01 -16.39
N SER A 248 -16.96 -0.69 -17.67
CA SER A 248 -16.50 0.58 -18.25
C SER A 248 -17.20 1.82 -17.63
N ALA A 249 -18.36 1.64 -17.02
CA ALA A 249 -19.04 2.72 -16.29
C ALA A 249 -18.24 3.27 -15.10
N MET A 250 -17.18 2.56 -14.63
CA MET A 250 -16.29 3.01 -13.57
C MET A 250 -14.90 3.45 -14.09
N GLU A 251 -14.67 3.46 -15.40
CA GLU A 251 -13.37 3.90 -15.97
C GLU A 251 -13.05 5.37 -15.61
N VAL A 252 -14.08 6.20 -15.58
CA VAL A 252 -13.99 7.60 -15.13
C VAL A 252 -14.80 7.76 -13.86
N LEU A 253 -14.17 8.29 -12.82
CA LEU A 253 -14.74 8.48 -11.49
C LEU A 253 -15.69 9.68 -11.47
N ASN A 254 -16.77 9.59 -12.21
CA ASN A 254 -17.88 10.55 -12.18
C ASN A 254 -18.93 10.09 -11.15
N GLU A 255 -19.78 11.00 -10.69
CA GLU A 255 -20.92 10.69 -9.82
C GLU A 255 -20.50 10.03 -8.50
N PRO A 256 -19.78 10.76 -7.62
CA PRO A 256 -19.21 10.22 -6.38
C PRO A 256 -20.25 9.50 -5.49
N GLN A 257 -21.52 9.96 -5.51
CA GLN A 257 -22.62 9.36 -4.76
C GLN A 257 -22.89 7.88 -5.12
N ARG A 258 -22.42 7.40 -6.27
CA ARG A 258 -22.58 6.00 -6.68
C ARG A 258 -21.65 5.04 -5.92
N TYR A 259 -20.62 5.57 -5.26
CA TYR A 259 -19.66 4.77 -4.50
C TYR A 259 -19.98 4.71 -3.02
N ASP A 260 -21.21 5.02 -2.63
CA ASP A 260 -21.75 4.82 -1.29
C ASP A 260 -22.73 3.63 -1.29
N PRO A 261 -22.51 2.56 -0.49
CA PRO A 261 -21.55 2.40 0.59
C PRO A 261 -20.13 2.01 0.21
N GLU A 262 -19.88 1.25 -0.86
CA GLU A 262 -18.56 0.94 -1.44
C GLU A 262 -18.67 0.10 -2.71
N GLN A 263 -17.62 0.14 -3.54
CA GLN A 263 -17.48 -0.74 -4.70
C GLN A 263 -16.13 -1.45 -4.65
N VAL A 264 -16.14 -2.77 -4.82
CA VAL A 264 -14.93 -3.59 -4.90
C VAL A 264 -14.87 -4.31 -6.24
N PHE A 265 -13.68 -4.32 -6.86
CA PHE A 265 -13.46 -4.97 -8.14
C PHE A 265 -12.22 -5.86 -8.08
N TYR A 266 -12.24 -6.93 -8.86
CA TYR A 266 -11.11 -7.81 -9.12
C TYR A 266 -10.63 -7.58 -10.54
N ILE A 267 -9.35 -7.22 -10.70
CA ILE A 267 -8.76 -6.95 -12.01
C ILE A 267 -7.95 -8.18 -12.42
N ASN A 268 -8.33 -8.80 -13.53
CA ASN A 268 -7.76 -10.06 -14.00
C ASN A 268 -7.00 -9.88 -15.32
N GLY A 269 -6.07 -10.79 -15.59
CA GLY A 269 -5.39 -10.86 -16.88
C GLY A 269 -4.41 -9.71 -17.13
N LEU A 270 -3.93 -9.04 -16.09
CA LEU A 270 -2.95 -7.97 -16.25
C LEU A 270 -1.68 -8.50 -16.92
N PRO A 271 -1.20 -7.84 -17.99
CA PRO A 271 0.11 -8.14 -18.59
C PRO A 271 1.24 -7.51 -17.75
N THR A 272 2.47 -7.90 -18.09
CA THR A 272 3.69 -7.34 -17.49
C THR A 272 4.64 -6.84 -18.57
N ASP A 273 5.47 -5.88 -18.22
CA ASP A 273 6.62 -5.46 -19.03
C ASP A 273 7.78 -6.48 -18.97
N GLY A 274 8.89 -6.15 -19.63
CA GLY A 274 10.08 -7.00 -19.65
C GLY A 274 10.75 -7.25 -18.30
N GLU A 275 10.38 -6.48 -17.27
CA GLU A 275 10.86 -6.65 -15.89
C GLU A 275 9.86 -7.43 -15.02
N GLY A 276 8.73 -7.86 -15.59
CA GLY A 276 7.67 -8.59 -14.89
C GLY A 276 6.74 -7.68 -14.07
N LEU A 277 6.78 -6.37 -14.31
CA LEU A 277 5.95 -5.38 -13.62
C LEU A 277 4.67 -5.09 -14.39
N THR A 278 3.56 -4.96 -13.68
CA THR A 278 2.35 -4.33 -14.17
C THR A 278 2.24 -2.91 -13.67
N HIS A 279 1.51 -2.05 -14.41
CA HIS A 279 1.37 -0.63 -14.16
C HIS A 279 -0.07 -0.21 -14.23
N LEU A 280 -0.53 0.58 -13.25
CA LEU A 280 -1.85 1.22 -13.24
C LEU A 280 -1.70 2.68 -12.82
N MET A 281 -2.60 3.54 -13.30
CA MET A 281 -2.62 4.96 -12.97
C MET A 281 -4.06 5.45 -12.79
N MET A 282 -4.25 6.38 -11.89
CA MET A 282 -5.43 7.22 -11.83
C MET A 282 -5.04 8.63 -12.28
N GLN A 283 -5.36 8.99 -13.53
CA GLN A 283 -5.08 10.28 -14.12
C GLN A 283 -6.16 11.29 -13.74
N ARG A 284 -5.77 12.41 -13.13
CA ARG A 284 -6.71 13.46 -12.74
C ARG A 284 -7.09 14.34 -13.93
N ARG A 285 -8.13 15.16 -13.77
CA ARG A 285 -8.60 16.10 -14.81
C ARG A 285 -7.54 17.14 -15.20
N GLU A 286 -6.64 17.45 -14.27
CA GLU A 286 -5.52 18.38 -14.45
C GLU A 286 -4.41 17.80 -15.35
N GLY A 287 -4.47 16.52 -15.69
CA GLY A 287 -3.51 15.83 -16.53
C GLY A 287 -2.39 15.11 -15.76
N ASP A 288 -2.20 15.42 -14.49
CA ASP A 288 -1.31 14.71 -13.57
C ASP A 288 -1.97 13.41 -13.04
N GLY A 289 -1.32 12.65 -12.16
CA GLY A 289 -1.94 11.43 -11.69
C GLY A 289 -1.23 10.73 -10.53
N PHE A 290 -1.87 9.67 -10.07
CA PHE A 290 -1.34 8.74 -9.06
C PHE A 290 -1.01 7.42 -9.74
N ALA A 291 0.18 6.89 -9.50
CA ALA A 291 0.68 5.70 -10.16
C ALA A 291 1.06 4.60 -9.17
N ILE A 292 0.97 3.36 -9.64
CA ILE A 292 1.43 2.18 -8.93
C ILE A 292 2.01 1.16 -9.91
N SER A 293 3.11 0.53 -9.53
CA SER A 293 3.78 -0.54 -10.27
C SER A 293 4.20 -1.65 -9.31
N TYR A 294 4.03 -2.90 -9.71
CA TYR A 294 4.38 -4.05 -8.89
C TYR A 294 4.58 -5.33 -9.72
N PRO A 295 5.37 -6.30 -9.23
CA PRO A 295 5.57 -7.58 -9.92
C PRO A 295 4.37 -8.52 -9.73
N LEU A 296 3.75 -8.97 -10.83
CA LEU A 296 2.65 -9.93 -10.77
C LEU A 296 3.05 -11.29 -10.17
N ALA A 297 4.32 -11.67 -10.28
CA ALA A 297 4.82 -12.90 -9.64
C ALA A 297 4.69 -12.87 -8.11
N ALA A 298 4.83 -11.68 -7.49
CA ALA A 298 4.62 -11.49 -6.06
C ALA A 298 3.14 -11.26 -5.71
N PHE A 299 2.42 -10.57 -6.58
CA PHE A 299 1.02 -10.17 -6.38
C PHE A 299 0.12 -10.69 -7.52
N PRO A 300 -0.28 -11.97 -7.49
CA PRO A 300 -1.10 -12.55 -8.56
C PRO A 300 -2.54 -12.03 -8.61
N LYS A 301 -2.94 -11.21 -7.66
CA LYS A 301 -4.26 -10.58 -7.58
C LYS A 301 -4.15 -9.07 -7.53
N THR A 302 -5.11 -8.40 -8.15
CA THR A 302 -5.28 -6.94 -8.08
C THR A 302 -6.70 -6.64 -7.68
N VAL A 303 -6.85 -5.94 -6.58
CA VAL A 303 -8.16 -5.49 -6.08
C VAL A 303 -8.26 -3.98 -6.28
N ARG A 304 -9.47 -3.49 -6.48
CA ARG A 304 -9.81 -2.06 -6.48
C ARG A 304 -10.94 -1.83 -5.49
N TRP A 305 -10.81 -0.79 -4.70
CA TRP A 305 -11.82 -0.39 -3.73
C TRP A 305 -12.08 1.11 -3.82
N ILE A 306 -13.35 1.47 -3.99
CA ILE A 306 -13.77 2.86 -4.10
C ILE A 306 -14.92 3.07 -3.11
N LEU A 307 -14.81 4.12 -2.30
CA LEU A 307 -15.81 4.55 -1.35
C LEU A 307 -15.86 6.08 -1.31
N VAL A 308 -17.03 6.65 -1.49
CA VAL A 308 -17.24 8.11 -1.36
C VAL A 308 -18.52 8.37 -0.62
N ASN A 309 -18.42 8.81 0.61
CA ASN A 309 -19.54 9.27 1.42
C ASN A 309 -19.14 10.47 2.29
N GLY A 310 -20.00 10.89 3.20
CA GLY A 310 -19.72 12.03 4.09
C GLY A 310 -18.56 11.83 5.07
N ASP A 311 -18.08 10.60 5.23
CA ASP A 311 -17.11 10.20 6.24
C ASP A 311 -15.77 9.77 5.66
N SER A 312 -15.78 9.24 4.44
CA SER A 312 -14.59 8.70 3.77
C SER A 312 -14.65 8.94 2.27
N GLN A 313 -13.48 9.30 1.68
CA GLN A 313 -13.32 9.54 0.26
C GLN A 313 -12.02 8.87 -0.19
N VAL A 314 -12.14 7.76 -0.88
CA VAL A 314 -11.00 6.94 -1.31
C VAL A 314 -11.24 6.34 -2.68
N ALA A 315 -10.17 6.29 -3.48
CA ALA A 315 -10.10 5.52 -4.71
C ALA A 315 -8.82 4.67 -4.70
N ALA A 316 -8.85 3.57 -3.97
CA ALA A 316 -7.80 2.55 -4.01
C ALA A 316 -7.86 1.82 -5.35
N PHE A 317 -7.42 2.49 -6.41
CA PHE A 317 -7.60 2.05 -7.80
C PHE A 317 -6.82 0.78 -8.14
N ALA A 318 -5.79 0.44 -7.37
CA ALA A 318 -5.06 -0.82 -7.44
C ALA A 318 -4.46 -1.18 -6.08
N LEU A 319 -4.85 -2.33 -5.55
CA LEU A 319 -4.36 -2.95 -4.34
C LEU A 319 -3.66 -4.25 -4.73
N PRO A 320 -2.31 -4.26 -4.84
CA PRO A 320 -1.54 -5.48 -5.10
C PRO A 320 -1.74 -6.49 -3.97
N SER A 321 -2.10 -7.73 -4.32
CA SER A 321 -2.46 -8.73 -3.32
C SER A 321 -2.06 -10.16 -3.72
N THR A 322 -1.84 -11.01 -2.72
CA THR A 322 -1.67 -12.44 -2.95
C THR A 322 -3.00 -13.18 -3.07
N CYS A 323 -4.08 -12.60 -2.54
CA CYS A 323 -5.43 -13.18 -2.49
C CYS A 323 -6.49 -12.08 -2.67
N GLU A 324 -7.75 -12.45 -2.84
CA GLU A 324 -8.88 -11.52 -2.76
C GLU A 324 -9.26 -11.23 -1.29
N PRO A 325 -9.99 -10.14 -0.98
CA PRO A 325 -10.27 -9.74 0.41
C PRO A 325 -11.54 -10.41 0.97
N GLU A 326 -11.78 -11.68 0.71
CA GLU A 326 -13.01 -12.38 1.09
C GLU A 326 -12.91 -13.19 2.41
N GLY A 327 -11.80 -13.02 3.15
CA GLY A 327 -11.52 -13.77 4.37
C GLY A 327 -10.83 -15.10 4.13
N TYR A 328 -10.29 -15.69 5.21
CA TYR A 328 -9.41 -16.84 5.09
C TYR A 328 -10.08 -18.09 4.51
N LEU A 329 -11.26 -18.44 5.01
CA LEU A 329 -11.96 -19.66 4.58
C LEU A 329 -12.35 -19.59 3.11
N ALA A 330 -12.82 -18.44 2.64
CA ALA A 330 -13.17 -18.22 1.25
C ALA A 330 -11.93 -18.29 0.35
N GLU A 331 -10.84 -17.63 0.73
CA GLU A 331 -9.60 -17.62 -0.06
C GLU A 331 -8.92 -18.99 -0.08
N LYS A 332 -9.01 -19.74 0.99
CA LYS A 332 -8.52 -21.12 1.05
C LYS A 332 -9.32 -22.05 0.12
N ALA A 333 -10.63 -21.89 0.07
CA ALA A 333 -11.50 -22.66 -0.84
C ALA A 333 -11.23 -22.35 -2.32
N LYS A 334 -10.78 -21.12 -2.63
CA LYS A 334 -10.36 -20.69 -3.97
C LYS A 334 -8.91 -21.06 -4.32
N ASN A 335 -8.13 -21.63 -3.41
CA ASN A 335 -6.69 -21.87 -3.51
C ASN A 335 -5.86 -20.58 -3.72
N ASN A 336 -6.30 -19.46 -3.18
CA ASN A 336 -5.60 -18.19 -3.24
C ASN A 336 -4.63 -17.99 -2.06
N VAL A 337 -4.72 -18.80 -0.98
CA VAL A 337 -3.80 -18.72 0.15
C VAL A 337 -2.46 -19.30 -0.27
N GLN A 338 -1.42 -18.49 -0.19
CA GLN A 338 -0.06 -18.93 -0.47
C GLN A 338 0.53 -19.65 0.75
N SER A 339 1.64 -20.38 0.56
CA SER A 339 2.37 -21.05 1.63
C SER A 339 3.83 -20.65 1.60
N LEU A 340 4.41 -20.41 2.78
CA LEU A 340 5.85 -20.27 2.99
C LEU A 340 6.40 -21.50 3.70
N SER A 341 7.38 -22.15 3.10
CA SER A 341 8.11 -23.26 3.75
C SER A 341 8.88 -22.78 4.99
N PRO A 342 9.27 -23.69 5.92
CA PRO A 342 10.15 -23.31 7.02
C PRO A 342 11.43 -22.63 6.55
N GLY A 343 11.72 -21.44 7.11
CA GLY A 343 12.88 -20.62 6.76
C GLY A 343 12.73 -19.83 5.44
N GLU A 344 11.71 -20.08 4.63
CA GLU A 344 11.48 -19.34 3.38
C GLU A 344 11.27 -17.85 3.65
N ARG A 345 11.89 -17.04 2.79
CA ARG A 345 11.79 -15.59 2.80
C ARG A 345 11.19 -15.10 1.47
N ARG A 346 10.29 -14.13 1.53
CA ARG A 346 9.65 -13.55 0.35
C ARG A 346 9.49 -12.04 0.50
N ALA A 347 9.77 -11.31 -0.60
CA ALA A 347 9.63 -9.86 -0.65
C ALA A 347 8.50 -9.45 -1.59
N PHE A 348 7.81 -8.37 -1.22
CA PHE A 348 6.65 -7.81 -1.90
C PHE A 348 6.90 -6.32 -2.18
N PRO A 349 7.64 -5.98 -3.25
CA PRO A 349 7.92 -4.59 -3.59
C PRO A 349 6.77 -3.95 -4.37
N VAL A 350 6.46 -2.70 -4.03
CA VAL A 350 5.51 -1.85 -4.74
C VAL A 350 6.14 -0.46 -4.90
N ARG A 351 6.09 0.10 -6.10
CA ARG A 351 6.48 1.47 -6.40
C ARG A 351 5.24 2.30 -6.69
N LEU A 352 5.07 3.42 -5.99
CA LEU A 352 3.83 4.20 -6.04
C LEU A 352 4.07 5.68 -5.72
N GLY A 353 3.12 6.55 -6.06
CA GLY A 353 3.18 7.98 -5.73
C GLY A 353 2.52 8.86 -6.77
N TYR A 354 3.08 10.05 -6.96
CA TYR A 354 2.55 11.11 -7.81
C TYR A 354 3.33 11.23 -9.12
N LEU A 355 2.63 11.58 -10.19
CA LEU A 355 3.18 11.92 -11.50
C LEU A 355 2.68 13.31 -11.90
N ASP A 356 3.56 14.22 -12.29
CA ASP A 356 3.16 15.44 -12.98
C ASP A 356 2.59 15.12 -14.39
N CYS A 357 2.06 16.12 -15.08
CA CYS A 357 1.40 15.90 -16.38
C CYS A 357 2.30 15.19 -17.41
N ALA A 358 3.57 15.59 -17.51
CA ALA A 358 4.49 15.00 -18.48
C ALA A 358 4.84 13.54 -18.13
N ALA A 359 5.06 13.26 -16.85
CA ALA A 359 5.32 11.92 -16.34
C ALA A 359 4.06 11.02 -16.46
N ALA A 360 2.87 11.58 -16.23
CA ALA A 360 1.60 10.86 -16.38
C ALA A 360 1.34 10.45 -17.83
N ASP A 361 1.61 11.32 -18.80
CA ASP A 361 1.49 11.00 -20.22
C ASP A 361 2.45 9.87 -20.62
N GLN A 362 3.71 9.92 -20.17
CA GLN A 362 4.71 8.87 -20.43
C GLN A 362 4.31 7.54 -19.76
N PHE A 363 3.80 7.62 -18.54
CA PHE A 363 3.36 6.43 -17.81
C PHE A 363 2.11 5.80 -18.45
N GLY A 364 1.17 6.63 -18.92
CA GLY A 364 0.01 6.20 -19.69
C GLY A 364 0.39 5.50 -21.00
N ALA A 365 1.38 6.03 -21.73
CA ALA A 365 1.93 5.38 -22.91
C ALA A 365 2.58 4.02 -22.57
N ARG A 366 3.30 3.93 -21.44
CA ARG A 366 3.87 2.66 -20.95
C ARG A 366 2.78 1.63 -20.63
N ILE A 367 1.69 2.03 -19.96
CA ILE A 367 0.55 1.16 -19.69
C ILE A 367 -0.08 0.65 -21.00
N SER A 368 -0.24 1.54 -21.98
CA SER A 368 -0.86 1.20 -23.27
C SER A 368 0.00 0.29 -24.15
N ALA A 369 1.29 0.20 -23.87
CA ALA A 369 2.24 -0.67 -24.58
C ALA A 369 2.31 -2.10 -24.03
N LEU A 370 1.66 -2.38 -22.90
CA LEU A 370 1.53 -3.72 -22.30
C LEU A 370 0.43 -4.53 -23.00
#